data_d47fdce8b5f1b4e6faacd64a56c8615f
#
_entry.id   d47fdce8b5f1b4e6faacd64a56c8615f
#
_cell.length_a   1.000
_cell.length_b   1.000
_cell.length_c   1.000
_cell.angle_alpha   90.00
_cell.angle_beta   90.00
_cell.angle_gamma   90.00
#
_symmetry.space_group_name_H-M   'P 1'
#
loop_
_entity.id
_entity.type
_entity.pdbx_description
1 polymer ?
#
loop_
_entity_poly.entity_id
_entity_poly.type
_entity_poly.pdbx_seq_one_letter_code
_entity_poly.pdbx_strand_id
1 'polypeptide(L)'
;MIIPSLRQLALVLLTFSPGAVLQAGKVTFARERFSVDIPADWKKGKGPDDGAILYRNAPGGEGSFSIYQLPVAKNHRANLEGTLAERVKAIRKAGLKVSAEVKSQKQDNFDGKPAVFAVVPIEASYRDQVIKFTYYLVLIDARNSVIIMQAALPRPLTPKLQQGALGIIQSFREKKQVP
;
A
#
# COMPACT_ATOMS: atom_id res chain seq x y z
N MET A 1 11.85 -3.45 21.38
CA MET A 1 10.72 -3.16 20.48
C MET A 1 10.96 -3.90 19.17
N ILE A 2 10.26 -5.03 18.97
CA ILE A 2 10.53 -5.97 17.87
C ILE A 2 9.80 -5.44 16.63
N ILE A 3 10.55 -4.94 15.65
CA ILE A 3 10.01 -4.68 14.31
C ILE A 3 9.80 -6.07 13.69
N PRO A 4 8.57 -6.45 13.27
CA PRO A 4 8.37 -7.73 12.61
C PRO A 4 9.33 -7.85 11.42
N SER A 5 10.05 -8.96 11.34
CA SER A 5 10.97 -9.19 10.22
C SER A 5 10.16 -9.22 8.91
N LEU A 6 10.81 -8.89 7.80
CA LEU A 6 10.18 -8.94 6.45
C LEU A 6 9.63 -10.35 6.15
N ARG A 7 10.27 -11.40 6.73
CA ARG A 7 9.79 -12.79 6.68
C ARG A 7 8.45 -12.95 7.42
N GLN A 8 8.24 -12.23 8.53
CA GLN A 8 6.93 -12.21 9.22
C GLN A 8 5.87 -11.46 8.42
N LEU A 9 6.24 -10.44 7.65
CA LEU A 9 5.31 -9.75 6.74
C LEU A 9 4.89 -10.67 5.59
N ALA A 10 5.83 -11.41 4.99
CA ALA A 10 5.55 -12.40 3.96
C ALA A 10 4.77 -13.62 4.51
N LEU A 11 5.08 -14.05 5.74
CA LEU A 11 4.41 -15.17 6.40
C LEU A 11 2.99 -14.79 6.87
N VAL A 12 2.81 -13.55 7.34
CA VAL A 12 1.48 -13.00 7.69
C VAL A 12 0.57 -12.92 6.47
N LEU A 13 1.13 -12.71 5.28
CA LEU A 13 0.38 -12.76 4.02
C LEU A 13 -0.16 -14.16 3.67
N LEU A 14 0.41 -15.22 4.23
CA LEU A 14 0.07 -16.61 3.86
C LEU A 14 -0.83 -17.34 4.88
N THR A 15 -1.00 -16.85 6.12
CA THR A 15 -1.61 -17.64 7.21
C THR A 15 -2.90 -17.09 7.81
N PHE A 16 -3.49 -16.00 7.31
CA PHE A 16 -4.73 -15.48 7.88
C PHE A 16 -5.97 -16.24 7.41
N SER A 17 -6.54 -17.05 8.28
CA SER A 17 -7.95 -17.46 8.23
C SER A 17 -8.86 -16.24 8.36
N PRO A 18 -9.99 -16.17 7.62
CA PRO A 18 -10.90 -15.04 7.66
C PRO A 18 -11.68 -15.02 8.98
N GLY A 19 -11.10 -14.41 10.02
CA GLY A 19 -11.83 -14.06 11.24
C GLY A 19 -12.61 -12.78 11.02
N ALA A 20 -13.94 -12.82 11.17
CA ALA A 20 -14.92 -11.73 11.22
C ALA A 20 -14.59 -10.54 10.29
N VAL A 21 -14.85 -10.70 9.01
CA VAL A 21 -14.78 -9.61 8.02
C VAL A 21 -15.93 -8.65 8.35
N LEU A 22 -15.64 -7.51 8.97
CA LEU A 22 -16.48 -6.32 8.85
C LEU A 22 -16.79 -6.17 7.36
N GLN A 23 -18.09 -6.10 7.02
CA GLN A 23 -18.58 -6.13 5.65
C GLN A 23 -17.76 -5.21 4.75
N ALA A 24 -16.86 -5.79 3.96
CA ALA A 24 -15.99 -5.05 3.07
C ALA A 24 -16.74 -4.75 1.78
N GLY A 25 -16.69 -3.50 1.33
CA GLY A 25 -17.25 -3.10 0.05
C GLY A 25 -16.22 -3.18 -1.06
N LYS A 26 -16.55 -3.84 -2.17
CA LYS A 26 -15.71 -3.86 -3.36
C LYS A 26 -15.67 -2.48 -3.99
N VAL A 27 -14.46 -1.93 -4.15
CA VAL A 27 -14.21 -0.65 -4.81
C VAL A 27 -13.42 -0.91 -6.08
N THR A 28 -13.95 -0.43 -7.21
CA THR A 28 -13.30 -0.51 -8.51
C THR A 28 -12.62 0.82 -8.86
N PHE A 29 -11.54 0.76 -9.64
CA PHE A 29 -10.79 1.93 -10.10
C PHE A 29 -10.18 1.68 -11.49
N ALA A 30 -9.59 2.73 -12.09
CA ALA A 30 -9.01 2.68 -13.44
C ALA A 30 -9.99 2.12 -14.49
N ARG A 31 -11.20 2.73 -14.58
CA ARG A 31 -12.30 2.28 -15.46
C ARG A 31 -12.70 0.82 -15.20
N GLU A 32 -12.87 0.49 -13.92
CA GLU A 32 -13.26 -0.86 -13.44
C GLU A 32 -12.27 -1.99 -13.75
N ARG A 33 -11.08 -1.66 -14.21
CA ARG A 33 -10.07 -2.65 -14.51
C ARG A 33 -9.53 -3.35 -13.26
N PHE A 34 -9.44 -2.63 -12.16
CA PHE A 34 -8.92 -3.13 -10.90
C PHE A 34 -9.95 -3.01 -9.79
N SER A 35 -9.81 -3.83 -8.79
CA SER A 35 -10.64 -3.75 -7.58
C SER A 35 -9.85 -4.09 -6.33
N VAL A 36 -10.32 -3.54 -5.20
CA VAL A 36 -9.92 -3.90 -3.84
C VAL A 36 -11.17 -3.95 -2.96
N ASP A 37 -11.13 -4.73 -1.90
CA ASP A 37 -12.17 -4.76 -0.89
C ASP A 37 -11.79 -3.84 0.26
N ILE A 38 -12.62 -2.83 0.53
CA ILE A 38 -12.38 -1.82 1.56
C ILE A 38 -13.31 -2.10 2.74
N PRO A 39 -12.79 -2.33 3.97
CA PRO A 39 -13.63 -2.47 5.15
C PRO A 39 -14.51 -1.23 5.36
N ALA A 40 -15.75 -1.42 5.82
CA ALA A 40 -16.75 -0.35 5.94
C ALA A 40 -16.34 0.78 6.90
N ASP A 41 -15.44 0.51 7.84
CA ASP A 41 -14.87 1.49 8.77
C ASP A 41 -13.73 2.34 8.17
N TRP A 42 -13.20 1.99 6.99
CA TRP A 42 -12.25 2.80 6.23
C TRP A 42 -12.99 3.84 5.37
N LYS A 43 -13.01 5.08 5.82
CA LYS A 43 -13.83 6.14 5.22
C LYS A 43 -13.15 6.82 4.05
N LYS A 44 -13.95 7.23 3.05
CA LYS A 44 -13.45 8.07 1.95
C LYS A 44 -12.87 9.36 2.52
N GLY A 45 -11.68 9.74 2.06
CA GLY A 45 -10.99 10.95 2.44
C GLY A 45 -10.41 11.67 1.23
N LYS A 46 -9.77 12.81 1.48
CA LYS A 46 -8.98 13.54 0.50
C LYS A 46 -7.51 13.21 0.75
N GLY A 47 -6.81 12.75 -0.29
CA GLY A 47 -5.38 12.45 -0.22
C GLY A 47 -4.52 13.69 0.00
N PRO A 48 -3.27 13.51 0.42
CA PRO A 48 -2.32 14.60 0.59
C PRO A 48 -1.86 15.20 -0.74
N ASP A 49 -2.06 14.48 -1.83
CA ASP A 49 -1.74 14.89 -3.19
C ASP A 49 -2.89 14.49 -4.15
N ASP A 50 -2.92 15.11 -5.33
CA ASP A 50 -3.94 14.85 -6.37
C ASP A 50 -3.60 13.61 -7.22
N GLY A 51 -2.46 12.93 -6.95
CA GLY A 51 -2.03 11.75 -7.71
C GLY A 51 -2.70 10.46 -7.27
N ALA A 52 -3.32 10.41 -6.09
CA ALA A 52 -3.99 9.23 -5.60
C ALA A 52 -5.35 9.03 -6.30
N ILE A 53 -5.51 7.92 -7.02
CA ILE A 53 -6.78 7.54 -7.65
C ILE A 53 -7.80 6.94 -6.67
N LEU A 54 -7.34 6.53 -5.50
CA LEU A 54 -8.14 6.10 -4.37
C LEU A 54 -7.47 6.52 -3.07
N TYR A 55 -8.26 7.06 -2.14
CA TYR A 55 -7.79 7.40 -0.81
C TYR A 55 -8.84 7.03 0.25
N ARG A 56 -8.38 6.47 1.37
CA ARG A 56 -9.20 6.08 2.52
C ARG A 56 -8.48 6.45 3.82
N ASN A 57 -9.24 6.97 4.77
CA ASN A 57 -8.79 7.10 6.16
C ASN A 57 -9.09 5.81 6.92
N ALA A 58 -8.15 5.35 7.70
CA ALA A 58 -8.35 4.26 8.64
C ALA A 58 -9.33 4.65 9.75
N PRO A 59 -9.94 3.69 10.46
CA PRO A 59 -10.74 3.95 11.63
C PRO A 59 -10.00 4.85 12.64
N GLY A 60 -10.70 5.83 13.20
CA GLY A 60 -10.09 6.81 14.12
C GLY A 60 -9.22 7.88 13.44
N GLY A 61 -9.03 7.81 12.12
CA GLY A 61 -8.18 8.78 11.39
C GLY A 61 -6.67 8.60 11.63
N GLU A 62 -6.27 7.55 12.32
CA GLU A 62 -4.88 7.31 12.71
C GLU A 62 -3.98 6.85 11.57
N GLY A 63 -4.56 6.45 10.44
CA GLY A 63 -3.81 5.97 9.29
C GLY A 63 -4.56 6.21 7.99
N SER A 64 -3.94 5.85 6.89
CA SER A 64 -4.56 5.98 5.57
C SER A 64 -4.11 4.89 4.61
N PHE A 65 -4.91 4.71 3.57
CA PHE A 65 -4.60 3.85 2.44
C PHE A 65 -4.82 4.61 1.14
N SER A 66 -3.88 4.54 0.24
CA SER A 66 -3.94 5.19 -1.06
C SER A 66 -3.49 4.26 -2.18
N ILE A 67 -4.05 4.48 -3.38
CA ILE A 67 -3.64 3.79 -4.60
C ILE A 67 -3.23 4.85 -5.62
N TYR A 68 -2.11 4.61 -6.28
CA TYR A 68 -1.61 5.38 -7.41
C TYR A 68 -1.48 4.48 -8.64
N GLN A 69 -1.62 5.04 -9.81
CA GLN A 69 -1.41 4.36 -11.07
C GLN A 69 -0.40 5.14 -11.91
N LEU A 70 0.68 4.48 -12.30
CA LEU A 70 1.68 5.04 -13.19
C LEU A 70 1.60 4.32 -14.55
N PRO A 71 1.53 5.05 -15.68
CA PRO A 71 1.52 4.44 -17.00
C PRO A 71 2.87 3.78 -17.31
N VAL A 72 2.82 2.64 -17.97
CA VAL A 72 3.98 1.95 -18.55
C VAL A 72 3.74 1.82 -20.05
N ALA A 73 4.75 2.05 -20.85
CA ALA A 73 4.65 1.92 -22.31
C ALA A 73 4.21 0.49 -22.68
N LYS A 74 3.43 0.37 -23.76
CA LYS A 74 3.01 -0.95 -24.28
C LYS A 74 4.24 -1.84 -24.52
N ASN A 75 4.10 -3.12 -24.17
CA ASN A 75 5.14 -4.14 -24.33
C ASN A 75 6.44 -3.93 -23.53
N HIS A 76 6.43 -3.02 -22.56
CA HIS A 76 7.52 -2.87 -21.61
C HIS A 76 7.13 -3.48 -20.25
N ARG A 77 8.12 -4.11 -19.60
CA ARG A 77 7.99 -4.52 -18.19
C ARG A 77 8.28 -3.32 -17.30
N ALA A 78 7.55 -3.23 -16.21
CA ALA A 78 7.78 -2.19 -15.22
C ALA A 78 9.10 -2.43 -14.47
N ASN A 79 9.89 -1.37 -14.29
CA ASN A 79 11.01 -1.38 -13.35
C ASN A 79 10.48 -1.06 -11.95
N LEU A 80 9.99 -2.08 -11.23
CA LEU A 80 9.39 -1.90 -9.92
C LEU A 80 10.37 -1.37 -8.87
N GLU A 81 11.65 -1.79 -8.93
CA GLU A 81 12.68 -1.29 -8.00
C GLU A 81 13.01 0.17 -8.26
N GLY A 82 13.19 0.56 -9.52
CA GLY A 82 13.37 1.96 -9.90
C GLY A 82 12.15 2.81 -9.49
N THR A 83 10.94 2.30 -9.68
CA THR A 83 9.71 2.98 -9.25
C THR A 83 9.64 3.13 -7.72
N LEU A 84 10.07 2.11 -6.96
CA LEU A 84 10.18 2.20 -5.51
C LEU A 84 11.18 3.28 -5.09
N ALA A 85 12.36 3.31 -5.71
CA ALA A 85 13.39 4.31 -5.43
C ALA A 85 12.88 5.74 -5.67
N GLU A 86 12.19 5.99 -6.80
CA GLU A 86 11.57 7.30 -7.09
C GLU A 86 10.44 7.63 -6.11
N ARG A 87 9.63 6.65 -5.68
CA ARG A 87 8.61 6.87 -4.64
C ARG A 87 9.24 7.28 -3.31
N VAL A 88 10.30 6.62 -2.88
CA VAL A 88 11.04 6.98 -1.65
C VAL A 88 11.64 8.37 -1.77
N LYS A 89 12.19 8.74 -2.94
CA LYS A 89 12.70 10.09 -3.22
C LYS A 89 11.59 11.15 -3.16
N ALA A 90 10.39 10.84 -3.71
CA ALA A 90 9.23 11.73 -3.62
C ALA A 90 8.77 11.94 -2.16
N ILE A 91 8.79 10.89 -1.33
CA ILE A 91 8.50 10.98 0.11
C ILE A 91 9.46 11.96 0.79
N ARG A 92 10.76 11.86 0.51
CA ARG A 92 11.77 12.80 1.05
C ARG A 92 11.54 14.23 0.58
N LYS A 93 11.22 14.43 -0.72
CA LYS A 93 10.91 15.76 -1.27
C LYS A 93 9.66 16.40 -0.64
N ALA A 94 8.71 15.60 -0.19
CA ALA A 94 7.54 16.07 0.55
C ALA A 94 7.85 16.47 2.01
N GLY A 95 9.13 16.54 2.39
CA GLY A 95 9.56 16.95 3.74
C GLY A 95 9.48 15.84 4.79
N LEU A 96 9.24 14.59 4.38
CA LEU A 96 9.18 13.46 5.29
C LEU A 96 10.57 12.80 5.42
N LYS A 97 10.99 12.55 6.67
CA LYS A 97 12.26 11.88 6.94
C LYS A 97 12.09 10.37 6.89
N VAL A 98 12.83 9.71 6.02
CA VAL A 98 12.96 8.24 6.06
C VAL A 98 13.96 7.92 7.17
N SER A 99 13.45 7.39 8.29
CA SER A 99 14.19 7.30 9.56
C SER A 99 15.04 6.04 9.75
N ALA A 100 14.92 5.07 8.84
CA ALA A 100 15.73 3.85 8.83
C ALA A 100 15.82 3.28 7.41
N GLU A 101 16.59 2.20 7.26
CA GLU A 101 16.71 1.48 6.00
C GLU A 101 15.35 1.03 5.45
N VAL A 102 15.15 1.25 4.15
CA VAL A 102 13.98 0.75 3.42
C VAL A 102 14.18 -0.74 3.16
N LYS A 103 13.31 -1.56 3.77
CA LYS A 103 13.32 -3.01 3.53
C LYS A 103 12.38 -3.33 2.39
N SER A 104 12.87 -4.06 1.40
CA SER A 104 12.04 -4.50 0.27
C SER A 104 12.20 -6.00 -0.01
N GLN A 105 11.17 -6.59 -0.62
CA GLN A 105 11.14 -7.98 -1.05
C GLN A 105 10.36 -8.10 -2.36
N LYS A 106 10.94 -8.80 -3.32
CA LYS A 106 10.24 -9.20 -4.55
C LYS A 106 9.29 -10.36 -4.27
N GLN A 107 8.19 -10.36 -4.99
CA GLN A 107 7.22 -11.44 -5.03
C GLN A 107 6.80 -11.67 -6.48
N ASP A 108 7.02 -12.87 -6.99
CA ASP A 108 6.78 -13.18 -8.40
C ASP A 108 5.30 -13.43 -8.72
N ASN A 109 4.48 -13.71 -7.70
CA ASN A 109 3.07 -14.04 -7.89
C ASN A 109 2.18 -13.34 -6.87
N PHE A 110 1.84 -12.08 -7.15
CA PHE A 110 0.80 -11.34 -6.46
C PHE A 110 -0.39 -11.12 -7.40
N ASP A 111 -1.46 -11.88 -7.23
CA ASP A 111 -2.59 -11.97 -8.19
C ASP A 111 -2.10 -12.31 -9.61
N GLY A 112 -1.14 -13.25 -9.73
CA GLY A 112 -0.55 -13.63 -11.00
C GLY A 112 0.44 -12.63 -11.60
N LYS A 113 0.93 -11.66 -10.83
CA LYS A 113 1.81 -10.57 -11.30
C LYS A 113 3.06 -10.42 -10.44
N PRO A 114 4.18 -9.96 -11.05
CA PRO A 114 5.32 -9.52 -10.28
C PRO A 114 4.97 -8.33 -9.39
N ALA A 115 5.47 -8.34 -8.16
CA ALA A 115 5.28 -7.25 -7.21
C ALA A 115 6.55 -7.01 -6.38
N VAL A 116 6.66 -5.81 -5.82
CA VAL A 116 7.65 -5.46 -4.80
C VAL A 116 6.92 -4.94 -3.58
N PHE A 117 7.19 -5.55 -2.44
CA PHE A 117 6.75 -5.09 -1.13
C PHE A 117 7.86 -4.28 -0.48
N ALA A 118 7.52 -3.16 0.14
CA ALA A 118 8.49 -2.37 0.87
C ALA A 118 7.92 -1.80 2.17
N VAL A 119 8.78 -1.69 3.16
CA VAL A 119 8.50 -1.06 4.45
C VAL A 119 9.40 0.16 4.58
N VAL A 120 8.80 1.33 4.65
CA VAL A 120 9.49 2.62 4.72
C VAL A 120 9.16 3.30 6.03
N PRO A 121 10.08 3.28 7.02
CA PRO A 121 9.90 3.99 8.29
C PRO A 121 9.99 5.50 8.09
N ILE A 122 9.00 6.24 8.59
CA ILE A 122 8.86 7.67 8.40
C ILE A 122 8.82 8.40 9.73
N GLU A 123 9.45 9.55 9.78
CA GLU A 123 9.27 10.58 10.79
C GLU A 123 8.81 11.88 10.13
N ALA A 124 7.79 12.50 10.70
CA ALA A 124 7.32 13.83 10.33
C ALA A 124 7.35 14.75 11.53
N SER A 125 7.80 15.99 11.34
CA SER A 125 7.75 17.01 12.38
C SER A 125 6.48 17.84 12.20
N TYR A 126 5.69 17.97 13.25
CA TYR A 126 4.50 18.81 13.26
C TYR A 126 4.37 19.52 14.63
N ARG A 127 4.39 20.86 14.66
CA ARG A 127 4.26 21.67 15.89
C ARG A 127 5.16 21.14 17.03
N ASP A 128 6.47 21.05 16.78
CA ASP A 128 7.49 20.58 17.72
C ASP A 128 7.35 19.13 18.21
N GLN A 129 6.44 18.36 17.60
CA GLN A 129 6.28 16.95 17.87
C GLN A 129 6.80 16.11 16.69
N VAL A 130 7.46 14.99 16.99
CA VAL A 130 7.87 14.00 15.99
C VAL A 130 6.82 12.92 15.94
N ILE A 131 6.10 12.87 14.81
CA ILE A 131 5.14 11.82 14.53
C ILE A 131 5.86 10.70 13.79
N LYS A 132 5.75 9.47 14.30
CA LYS A 132 6.34 8.27 13.69
C LYS A 132 5.28 7.41 13.07
N PHE A 133 5.49 7.04 11.80
CA PHE A 133 4.62 6.11 11.08
C PHE A 133 5.42 5.28 10.09
N THR A 134 4.76 4.31 9.46
CA THR A 134 5.39 3.44 8.49
C THR A 134 4.54 3.41 7.22
N TYR A 135 5.17 3.61 6.07
CA TYR A 135 4.56 3.27 4.80
C TYR A 135 4.81 1.80 4.48
N TYR A 136 3.73 1.07 4.28
CA TYR A 136 3.72 -0.24 3.65
C TYR A 136 3.37 -0.02 2.18
N LEU A 137 4.32 -0.28 1.31
CA LEU A 137 4.20 -0.09 -0.13
C LEU A 137 4.09 -1.44 -0.83
N VAL A 138 3.18 -1.55 -1.79
CA VAL A 138 3.13 -2.67 -2.72
C VAL A 138 3.06 -2.10 -4.13
N LEU A 139 4.07 -2.40 -4.92
CA LEU A 139 4.17 -2.02 -6.31
C LEU A 139 3.91 -3.27 -7.16
N ILE A 140 2.94 -3.20 -8.06
CA ILE A 140 2.49 -4.34 -8.88
C ILE A 140 2.69 -4.00 -10.35
N ASP A 141 3.38 -4.89 -11.07
CA ASP A 141 3.48 -4.81 -12.54
C ASP A 141 2.16 -5.28 -13.17
N ALA A 142 1.24 -4.35 -13.32
CA ALA A 142 -0.03 -4.58 -14.01
C ALA A 142 0.10 -4.20 -15.49
N ARG A 143 -0.74 -4.78 -16.34
CA ARG A 143 -0.68 -4.54 -17.78
C ARG A 143 -0.70 -3.04 -18.12
N ASN A 144 0.38 -2.53 -18.73
CA ASN A 144 0.59 -1.13 -19.11
C ASN A 144 0.52 -0.12 -17.96
N SER A 145 0.72 -0.57 -16.72
CA SER A 145 0.76 0.34 -15.58
C SER A 145 1.44 -0.30 -14.37
N VAL A 146 2.05 0.52 -13.52
CA VAL A 146 2.40 0.14 -12.15
C VAL A 146 1.27 0.62 -11.25
N ILE A 147 0.72 -0.30 -10.46
CA ILE A 147 -0.19 0.04 -9.37
C ILE A 147 0.63 0.12 -8.09
N ILE A 148 0.58 1.27 -7.42
CA ILE A 148 1.22 1.47 -6.13
C ILE A 148 0.13 1.53 -5.06
N MET A 149 0.10 0.57 -4.17
CA MET A 149 -0.72 0.60 -2.96
C MET A 149 0.15 1.06 -1.80
N GLN A 150 -0.31 2.04 -1.04
CA GLN A 150 0.40 2.61 0.08
C GLN A 150 -0.51 2.68 1.31
N ALA A 151 -0.13 1.99 2.38
CA ALA A 151 -0.74 2.17 3.68
C ALA A 151 0.21 2.98 4.58
N ALA A 152 -0.28 4.11 5.12
CA ALA A 152 0.41 4.91 6.12
C ALA A 152 -0.16 4.57 7.49
N LEU A 153 0.61 3.92 8.34
CA LEU A 153 0.14 3.44 9.64
C LEU A 153 0.99 4.01 10.79
N PRO A 154 0.37 4.45 11.91
CA PRO A 154 1.08 5.06 13.02
C PRO A 154 1.97 4.07 13.76
N ARG A 155 2.87 4.60 14.56
CA ARG A 155 3.64 3.82 15.52
C ARG A 155 3.32 4.27 16.95
N PRO A 156 3.01 3.34 17.88
CA PRO A 156 3.02 1.88 17.69
C PRO A 156 1.87 1.38 16.80
N LEU A 157 2.15 0.35 16.00
CA LEU A 157 1.16 -0.25 15.10
C LEU A 157 0.20 -1.14 15.88
N THR A 158 -1.10 -0.94 15.71
CA THR A 158 -2.11 -1.83 16.28
C THR A 158 -2.39 -3.01 15.35
N PRO A 159 -2.61 -4.24 15.88
CA PRO A 159 -2.93 -5.40 15.05
C PRO A 159 -4.15 -5.18 14.14
N LYS A 160 -5.18 -4.48 14.63
CA LYS A 160 -6.40 -4.20 13.86
C LYS A 160 -6.10 -3.34 12.62
N LEU A 161 -5.32 -2.27 12.76
CA LEU A 161 -4.95 -1.41 11.63
C LEU A 161 -4.07 -2.16 10.63
N GLN A 162 -3.13 -2.96 11.13
CA GLN A 162 -2.27 -3.78 10.27
C GLN A 162 -3.11 -4.78 9.46
N GLN A 163 -3.99 -5.53 10.11
CA GLN A 163 -4.86 -6.50 9.45
C GLN A 163 -5.77 -5.83 8.42
N GLY A 164 -6.37 -4.68 8.76
CA GLY A 164 -7.21 -3.94 7.83
C GLY A 164 -6.45 -3.51 6.57
N ALA A 165 -5.27 -2.91 6.72
CA ALA A 165 -4.44 -2.49 5.59
C ALA A 165 -3.97 -3.68 4.73
N LEU A 166 -3.50 -4.76 5.36
CA LEU A 166 -3.08 -5.97 4.66
C LEU A 166 -4.25 -6.65 3.96
N GLY A 167 -5.43 -6.69 4.57
CA GLY A 167 -6.66 -7.21 3.95
C GLY A 167 -7.02 -6.45 2.67
N ILE A 168 -6.94 -5.11 2.68
CA ILE A 168 -7.16 -4.30 1.47
C ILE A 168 -6.14 -4.66 0.40
N ILE A 169 -4.85 -4.73 0.75
CA ILE A 169 -3.78 -5.08 -0.19
C ILE A 169 -4.02 -6.45 -0.80
N GLN A 170 -4.30 -7.47 0.01
CA GLN A 170 -4.50 -8.86 -0.43
C GLN A 170 -5.75 -9.06 -1.31
N SER A 171 -6.74 -8.17 -1.15
CA SER A 171 -7.97 -8.21 -1.94
C SER A 171 -7.82 -7.64 -3.35
N PHE A 172 -6.65 -7.10 -3.71
CA PHE A 172 -6.41 -6.56 -5.05
C PHE A 172 -6.66 -7.62 -6.12
N ARG A 173 -7.43 -7.25 -7.13
CA ARG A 173 -7.69 -8.08 -8.32
C ARG A 173 -7.65 -7.24 -9.59
N GLU A 174 -7.10 -7.80 -10.65
CA GLU A 174 -7.27 -7.27 -12.00
C GLU A 174 -8.36 -8.06 -12.72
N LYS A 175 -9.33 -7.35 -13.30
CA LYS A 175 -10.39 -7.96 -14.12
C LYS A 175 -9.77 -8.61 -15.34
N LYS A 176 -10.01 -9.90 -15.52
CA LYS A 176 -9.61 -10.58 -16.76
C LYS A 176 -10.33 -9.93 -17.93
N GLN A 177 -9.58 -9.48 -18.93
CA GLN A 177 -10.22 -9.09 -20.18
C GLN A 177 -10.78 -10.37 -20.82
N VAL A 178 -12.07 -10.38 -21.06
CA VAL A 178 -12.68 -11.36 -21.98
C VAL A 178 -12.21 -10.94 -23.38
N PRO A 179 -11.60 -11.86 -24.16
CA PRO A 179 -11.15 -11.58 -25.51
C PRO A 179 -12.29 -11.14 -26.43
#